data_6aba01f09f8a7a1b2c8b85cc97f8d070
#
_entry.id   6aba01f09f8a7a1b2c8b85cc97f8d070
#
_cell.length_a   1.000
_cell.length_b   1.000
_cell.length_c   1.000
_cell.angle_alpha   90.00
_cell.angle_beta   90.00
_cell.angle_gamma   90.00
#
_symmetry.space_group_name_H-M   'P 1'
#
loop_
_entity.id
_entity.type
_entity.pdbx_description
1 polymer ?
#
loop_
_entity_poly.entity_id
_entity_poly.type
_entity_poly.pdbx_seq_one_letter_code
_entity_poly.pdbx_strand_id
1 'polypeptide(L)'
;MNMSKSIHFFSNKESLKGNVDKTLLGIRGRQLNEFSELGLPIVPGLVMDATITQDLQQTNTLPLLRPFLKKMGEAVKKEFGDPENPLLLKLVISPNLVIANYPTLHNFGLAKTTIGGFEEKVGKDFASHEVLFLLRGIFSILYKIAELEEDSAKQQLYKEQLEKIGNDLKKEKRTESGATVMDMYQPYLP
;
A
#
# COMPACT_ATOMS: atom_id res chain seq x y z
N MET A 1 -10.04 -18.12 16.74
CA MET A 1 -9.23 -16.94 17.15
C MET A 1 -9.96 -15.68 16.70
N ASN A 2 -10.01 -14.60 17.49
CA ASN A 2 -10.72 -13.39 17.07
C ASN A 2 -9.77 -12.52 16.22
N MET A 3 -9.79 -12.71 14.90
CA MET A 3 -8.90 -12.05 13.93
C MET A 3 -8.94 -10.51 14.00
N SER A 4 -10.03 -9.91 14.49
CA SER A 4 -10.10 -8.45 14.64
C SER A 4 -9.12 -7.90 15.69
N LYS A 5 -8.62 -8.75 16.61
CA LYS A 5 -7.61 -8.36 17.61
C LYS A 5 -6.19 -8.30 17.04
N SER A 6 -5.97 -8.85 15.85
CA SER A 6 -4.67 -8.90 15.17
C SER A 6 -4.51 -7.84 14.09
N ILE A 7 -5.47 -6.91 14.00
CA ILE A 7 -5.43 -5.76 13.07
C ILE A 7 -5.41 -4.49 13.91
N HIS A 8 -4.35 -3.72 13.77
CA HIS A 8 -4.05 -2.54 14.56
C HIS A 8 -4.09 -1.30 13.68
N PHE A 9 -4.91 -0.33 14.07
CA PHE A 9 -5.06 0.95 13.34
C PHE A 9 -4.20 2.04 13.98
N PHE A 10 -3.62 2.90 13.14
CA PHE A 10 -2.83 4.06 13.54
C PHE A 10 -3.32 5.32 12.83
N SER A 11 -3.28 6.43 13.52
CA SER A 11 -3.46 7.76 12.93
C SER A 11 -2.84 8.81 13.84
N ASN A 12 -2.84 10.08 13.43
CA ASN A 12 -2.42 11.20 14.29
C ASN A 12 -3.20 11.31 15.61
N LYS A 13 -4.39 10.68 15.68
CA LYS A 13 -5.29 10.76 16.83
C LYS A 13 -5.40 9.45 17.60
N GLU A 14 -4.83 8.38 17.08
CA GLU A 14 -5.02 7.04 17.60
C GLU A 14 -3.76 6.21 17.48
N SER A 15 -3.13 5.99 18.62
CA SER A 15 -2.06 5.01 18.80
C SER A 15 -2.64 3.67 19.26
N LEU A 16 -1.82 2.64 19.28
CA LEU A 16 -2.21 1.35 19.86
C LEU A 16 -2.56 1.52 21.33
N LYS A 17 -3.79 1.13 21.68
CA LYS A 17 -4.26 1.11 23.06
C LYS A 17 -4.16 -0.33 23.62
N GLY A 18 -3.58 -0.45 24.81
CA GLY A 18 -3.52 -1.72 25.54
C GLY A 18 -2.19 -2.47 25.39
N ASN A 19 -2.14 -3.68 25.97
CA ASN A 19 -0.96 -4.57 25.94
C ASN A 19 -0.84 -5.26 24.58
N VAL A 20 -0.46 -4.52 23.55
CA VAL A 20 -0.11 -5.12 22.25
C VAL A 20 1.36 -5.53 22.33
N ASP A 21 1.64 -6.78 22.00
CA ASP A 21 3.01 -7.24 21.86
C ASP A 21 3.64 -6.54 20.63
N LYS A 22 4.44 -5.51 20.91
CA LYS A 22 5.08 -4.70 19.88
C LYS A 22 6.00 -5.53 18.97
N THR A 23 6.44 -6.72 19.40
CA THR A 23 7.29 -7.59 18.57
C THR A 23 6.51 -8.20 17.39
N LEU A 24 5.19 -8.37 17.54
CA LEU A 24 4.32 -8.88 16.48
C LEU A 24 4.06 -7.87 15.34
N LEU A 25 4.30 -6.59 15.60
CA LEU A 25 4.05 -5.51 14.62
C LEU A 25 5.15 -5.39 13.57
N GLY A 26 6.30 -6.01 13.79
CA GLY A 26 7.49 -5.79 12.99
C GLY A 26 8.08 -4.39 13.15
N ILE A 27 9.22 -4.12 12.49
CA ILE A 27 9.98 -2.87 12.68
C ILE A 27 9.14 -1.64 12.30
N ARG A 28 8.51 -1.66 11.13
CA ARG A 28 7.73 -0.50 10.63
C ARG A 28 6.48 -0.25 11.46
N GLY A 29 5.77 -1.31 11.87
CA GLY A 29 4.59 -1.19 12.72
C GLY A 29 4.93 -0.59 14.09
N ARG A 30 6.06 -0.99 14.68
CA ARG A 30 6.57 -0.39 15.93
C ARG A 30 6.90 1.08 15.77
N GLN A 31 7.62 1.45 14.71
CA GLN A 31 7.96 2.85 14.43
C GLN A 31 6.71 3.72 14.25
N LEU A 32 5.72 3.24 13.49
CA LEU A 32 4.45 3.96 13.32
C LEU A 32 3.73 4.16 14.65
N ASN A 33 3.71 3.13 15.50
CA ASN A 33 3.12 3.25 16.83
C ASN A 33 3.86 4.26 17.71
N GLU A 34 5.19 4.21 17.73
CA GLU A 34 6.02 5.17 18.48
C GLU A 34 5.81 6.61 18.00
N PHE A 35 5.75 6.84 16.69
CA PHE A 35 5.47 8.17 16.13
C PHE A 35 4.08 8.67 16.52
N SER A 36 3.09 7.77 16.51
CA SER A 36 1.74 8.09 16.96
C SER A 36 1.67 8.42 18.45
N GLU A 37 2.39 7.66 19.29
CA GLU A 37 2.50 7.92 20.74
C GLU A 37 3.17 9.28 21.03
N LEU A 38 4.14 9.68 20.20
CA LEU A 38 4.80 10.99 20.30
C LEU A 38 3.97 12.14 19.71
N GLY A 39 2.79 11.88 19.16
CA GLY A 39 1.95 12.89 18.53
C GLY A 39 2.51 13.43 17.21
N LEU A 40 3.44 12.72 16.58
CA LEU A 40 3.98 13.11 15.27
C LEU A 40 2.91 12.91 14.18
N PRO A 41 2.88 13.77 13.16
CA PRO A 41 1.96 13.62 12.04
C PRO A 41 2.32 12.34 11.26
N ILE A 42 1.40 11.38 11.26
CA ILE A 42 1.53 10.14 10.50
C ILE A 42 0.34 9.95 9.57
N VAL A 43 0.59 9.33 8.43
CA VAL A 43 -0.48 8.90 7.53
C VAL A 43 -1.27 7.78 8.22
N PRO A 44 -2.62 7.82 8.23
CA PRO A 44 -3.41 6.76 8.82
C PRO A 44 -3.11 5.43 8.12
N GLY A 45 -3.02 4.37 8.93
CA GLY A 45 -2.66 3.05 8.44
C GLY A 45 -3.14 1.94 9.35
N LEU A 46 -2.94 0.72 8.90
CA LEU A 46 -3.17 -0.47 9.71
C LEU A 46 -1.97 -1.43 9.62
N VAL A 47 -1.77 -2.18 10.67
CA VAL A 47 -0.83 -3.31 10.70
C VAL A 47 -1.62 -4.57 10.99
N MET A 48 -1.46 -5.57 10.15
CA MET A 48 -1.84 -6.93 10.45
C MET A 48 -0.64 -7.60 11.09
N ASP A 49 -0.77 -8.03 12.32
CA ASP A 49 0.33 -8.63 13.06
C ASP A 49 0.62 -10.08 12.63
N ALA A 50 1.74 -10.62 13.10
CA ALA A 50 2.21 -11.94 12.65
C ALA A 50 1.25 -13.10 13.02
N THR A 51 0.31 -12.90 13.93
CA THR A 51 -0.64 -13.97 14.34
C THR A 51 -1.73 -14.22 13.30
N ILE A 52 -2.01 -13.23 12.44
CA ILE A 52 -3.06 -13.36 11.42
C ILE A 52 -2.56 -14.08 10.15
N THR A 53 -1.25 -14.16 9.93
CA THR A 53 -0.67 -14.63 8.66
C THR A 53 -1.04 -16.07 8.30
N GLN A 54 -1.21 -16.93 9.28
CA GLN A 54 -1.59 -18.34 9.07
C GLN A 54 -3.05 -18.46 8.59
N ASP A 55 -3.92 -17.55 9.02
CA ASP A 55 -5.34 -17.58 8.71
C ASP A 55 -5.65 -16.87 7.37
N LEU A 56 -4.75 -16.00 6.87
CA LEU A 56 -4.94 -15.24 5.65
C LEU A 56 -5.05 -16.12 4.40
N GLN A 57 -4.37 -17.25 4.35
CA GLN A 57 -4.40 -18.15 3.20
C GLN A 57 -5.76 -18.84 3.03
N GLN A 58 -6.55 -18.94 4.08
CA GLN A 58 -7.82 -19.69 4.11
C GLN A 58 -9.06 -18.80 4.22
N THR A 59 -8.88 -17.50 4.43
CA THR A 59 -9.98 -16.60 4.78
C THR A 59 -10.09 -15.43 3.80
N ASN A 60 -11.32 -15.12 3.38
CA ASN A 60 -11.58 -13.86 2.70
C ASN A 60 -11.37 -12.69 3.68
N THR A 61 -10.24 -12.01 3.57
CA THR A 61 -9.82 -10.95 4.49
C THR A 61 -10.51 -9.61 4.23
N LEU A 62 -11.11 -9.41 3.06
CA LEU A 62 -11.72 -8.14 2.70
C LEU A 62 -12.83 -7.68 3.69
N PRO A 63 -13.73 -8.55 4.16
CA PRO A 63 -14.72 -8.14 5.17
C PRO A 63 -14.09 -7.68 6.48
N LEU A 64 -12.94 -8.26 6.86
CA LEU A 64 -12.21 -7.88 8.07
C LEU A 64 -11.54 -6.51 7.94
N LEU A 65 -11.09 -6.17 6.73
CA LEU A 65 -10.39 -4.91 6.44
C LEU A 65 -11.36 -3.74 6.24
N ARG A 66 -12.58 -3.98 5.79
CA ARG A 66 -13.56 -2.91 5.48
C ARG A 66 -13.74 -1.84 6.57
N PRO A 67 -13.90 -2.18 7.87
CA PRO A 67 -14.04 -1.17 8.92
C PRO A 67 -12.82 -0.27 9.03
N PHE A 68 -11.62 -0.83 8.84
CA PHE A 68 -10.36 -0.09 8.90
C PHE A 68 -10.16 0.78 7.67
N LEU A 69 -10.49 0.28 6.47
CA LEU A 69 -10.45 1.04 5.23
C LEU A 69 -11.40 2.25 5.30
N LYS A 70 -12.60 2.05 5.84
CA LYS A 70 -13.54 3.14 6.10
C LYS A 70 -12.93 4.19 7.04
N LYS A 71 -12.37 3.75 8.16
CA LYS A 71 -11.73 4.63 9.14
C LYS A 71 -10.54 5.41 8.56
N MET A 72 -9.72 4.75 7.72
CA MET A 72 -8.65 5.41 6.96
C MET A 72 -9.22 6.47 6.01
N GLY A 73 -10.25 6.09 5.27
CA GLY A 73 -10.93 6.99 4.33
C GLY A 73 -11.51 8.23 5.00
N GLU A 74 -12.17 8.06 6.14
CA GLU A 74 -12.70 9.16 6.95
C GLU A 74 -11.59 10.13 7.41
N ALA A 75 -10.43 9.60 7.78
CA ALA A 75 -9.29 10.41 8.24
C ALA A 75 -8.68 11.27 7.13
N VAL A 76 -8.73 10.81 5.86
CA VAL A 76 -8.16 11.52 4.70
C VAL A 76 -9.21 12.03 3.71
N LYS A 77 -10.51 11.91 4.04
CA LYS A 77 -11.65 12.33 3.20
C LYS A 77 -11.64 11.68 1.82
N LYS A 78 -11.38 10.37 1.77
CA LYS A 78 -11.36 9.53 0.56
C LYS A 78 -12.06 8.21 0.84
N GLU A 79 -12.45 7.46 -0.20
CA GLU A 79 -13.06 6.15 -0.04
C GLU A 79 -12.34 5.11 -0.90
N PHE A 80 -12.16 3.89 -0.35
CA PHE A 80 -11.55 2.80 -1.09
C PHE A 80 -12.51 2.27 -2.16
N GLY A 81 -12.11 2.40 -3.43
CA GLY A 81 -12.94 2.02 -4.57
C GLY A 81 -13.89 3.11 -5.08
N ASP A 82 -13.87 4.30 -4.49
CA ASP A 82 -14.62 5.46 -5.01
C ASP A 82 -14.08 5.85 -6.40
N PRO A 83 -14.94 5.91 -7.43
CA PRO A 83 -14.52 6.27 -8.77
C PRO A 83 -14.05 7.72 -8.91
N GLU A 84 -14.51 8.64 -8.07
CA GLU A 84 -14.20 10.07 -8.15
C GLU A 84 -13.06 10.48 -7.21
N ASN A 85 -13.00 9.87 -6.02
CA ASN A 85 -12.02 10.24 -4.99
C ASN A 85 -11.40 9.02 -4.28
N PRO A 86 -10.68 8.16 -5.03
CA PRO A 86 -10.22 6.89 -4.50
C PRO A 86 -9.18 7.05 -3.38
N LEU A 87 -9.36 6.26 -2.31
CA LEU A 87 -8.32 6.03 -1.31
C LEU A 87 -7.30 5.06 -1.91
N LEU A 88 -6.06 5.51 -2.08
CA LEU A 88 -4.95 4.68 -2.53
C LEU A 88 -4.08 4.27 -1.36
N LEU A 89 -3.66 3.02 -1.35
CA LEU A 89 -2.91 2.42 -0.27
C LEU A 89 -1.49 2.06 -0.71
N LYS A 90 -0.57 2.13 0.24
CA LYS A 90 0.75 1.53 0.13
C LYS A 90 0.79 0.27 0.99
N LEU A 91 1.01 -0.89 0.38
CA LEU A 91 1.16 -2.16 1.10
C LEU A 91 2.64 -2.47 1.24
N VAL A 92 3.07 -2.75 2.47
CA VAL A 92 4.45 -3.06 2.80
C VAL A 92 4.52 -4.20 3.79
N ILE A 93 5.56 -5.01 3.69
CA ILE A 93 5.87 -6.01 4.70
C ILE A 93 6.68 -5.35 5.81
N SER A 94 6.41 -5.75 7.04
CA SER A 94 7.05 -5.20 8.24
C SER A 94 7.67 -6.31 9.10
N PRO A 95 8.68 -7.03 8.59
CA PRO A 95 9.36 -8.06 9.38
C PRO A 95 10.17 -7.47 10.54
N ASN A 96 10.56 -8.31 11.49
CA ASN A 96 11.49 -7.94 12.58
C ASN A 96 12.96 -7.89 12.13
N LEU A 97 13.24 -8.29 10.89
CA LEU A 97 14.56 -8.24 10.26
C LEU A 97 14.56 -7.22 9.13
N VAL A 98 15.71 -6.60 8.89
CA VAL A 98 15.91 -5.78 7.69
C VAL A 98 16.08 -6.70 6.50
N ILE A 99 15.06 -6.80 5.66
CA ILE A 99 15.11 -7.57 4.41
C ILE A 99 15.26 -6.57 3.26
N ALA A 100 16.39 -6.65 2.57
CA ALA A 100 16.60 -5.84 1.38
C ALA A 100 15.69 -6.30 0.23
N ASN A 101 15.25 -5.34 -0.58
CA ASN A 101 14.53 -5.60 -1.84
C ASN A 101 13.19 -6.34 -1.71
N TYR A 102 12.50 -6.22 -0.56
CA TYR A 102 11.15 -6.75 -0.48
C TYR A 102 10.19 -5.86 -1.30
N PRO A 103 9.38 -6.45 -2.19
CA PRO A 103 8.50 -5.66 -3.04
C PRO A 103 7.48 -4.89 -2.21
N THR A 104 7.30 -3.62 -2.57
CA THR A 104 6.28 -2.74 -2.02
C THR A 104 5.22 -2.52 -3.08
N LEU A 105 3.96 -2.65 -2.72
CA LEU A 105 2.85 -2.34 -3.61
C LEU A 105 2.38 -0.92 -3.34
N HIS A 106 2.57 -0.04 -4.32
CA HIS A 106 2.10 1.34 -4.30
C HIS A 106 0.76 1.47 -5.01
N ASN A 107 -0.02 2.47 -4.63
CA ASN A 107 -1.27 2.85 -5.30
C ASN A 107 -2.31 1.72 -5.40
N PHE A 108 -2.30 0.82 -4.42
CA PHE A 108 -3.33 -0.22 -4.32
C PHE A 108 -4.70 0.44 -4.11
N GLY A 109 -5.61 0.20 -5.02
CA GLY A 109 -6.89 0.89 -5.14
C GLY A 109 -7.08 1.55 -6.51
N LEU A 110 -6.00 1.74 -7.31
CA LEU A 110 -6.16 2.07 -8.72
C LEU A 110 -6.69 0.84 -9.47
N ALA A 111 -7.80 1.05 -10.16
CA ALA A 111 -8.48 0.06 -10.95
C ALA A 111 -9.18 0.75 -12.13
N LYS A 112 -9.71 -0.02 -13.07
CA LYS A 112 -10.45 0.52 -14.21
C LYS A 112 -11.60 1.46 -13.80
N THR A 113 -12.21 1.22 -12.65
CA THR A 113 -13.31 2.02 -12.11
C THR A 113 -12.88 3.30 -11.41
N THR A 114 -11.64 3.38 -10.92
CA THR A 114 -11.15 4.49 -10.09
C THR A 114 -10.13 5.38 -10.81
N ILE A 115 -9.60 4.91 -11.96
CA ILE A 115 -8.54 5.63 -12.68
C ILE A 115 -9.02 6.99 -13.20
N GLY A 116 -10.27 7.10 -13.66
CA GLY A 116 -10.81 8.35 -14.21
C GLY A 116 -10.80 9.48 -13.19
N GLY A 117 -11.34 9.29 -12.01
CA GLY A 117 -11.32 10.31 -10.96
C GLY A 117 -9.93 10.61 -10.42
N PHE A 118 -9.00 9.65 -10.49
CA PHE A 118 -7.60 9.91 -10.18
C PHE A 118 -6.94 10.77 -11.28
N GLU A 119 -7.16 10.46 -12.58
CA GLU A 119 -6.67 11.24 -13.71
C GLU A 119 -7.14 12.71 -13.66
N GLU A 120 -8.40 12.94 -13.31
CA GLU A 120 -8.95 14.30 -13.17
C GLU A 120 -8.20 15.14 -12.12
N LYS A 121 -7.67 14.51 -11.08
CA LYS A 121 -6.98 15.20 -9.99
C LYS A 121 -5.50 15.43 -10.23
N VAL A 122 -4.83 14.47 -10.87
CA VAL A 122 -3.37 14.49 -10.96
C VAL A 122 -2.86 14.64 -12.40
N GLY A 123 -3.76 14.60 -13.38
CA GLY A 123 -3.42 14.60 -14.80
C GLY A 123 -3.13 13.21 -15.34
N LYS A 124 -3.40 13.03 -16.63
CA LYS A 124 -3.34 11.73 -17.30
C LYS A 124 -1.96 11.09 -17.29
N ASP A 125 -0.92 11.87 -17.55
CA ASP A 125 0.45 11.36 -17.64
C ASP A 125 0.91 10.83 -16.27
N PHE A 126 0.65 11.58 -15.20
CA PHE A 126 0.97 11.14 -13.85
C PHE A 126 0.16 9.90 -13.46
N ALA A 127 -1.14 9.88 -13.74
CA ALA A 127 -1.98 8.73 -13.44
C ALA A 127 -1.52 7.47 -14.17
N SER A 128 -1.12 7.59 -15.45
CA SER A 128 -0.56 6.48 -16.24
C SER A 128 0.73 5.95 -15.62
N HIS A 129 1.63 6.85 -15.20
CA HIS A 129 2.85 6.48 -14.51
C HIS A 129 2.57 5.70 -13.21
N GLU A 130 1.62 6.15 -12.41
CA GLU A 130 1.26 5.51 -11.14
C GLU A 130 0.60 4.13 -11.35
N VAL A 131 -0.14 3.93 -12.44
CA VAL A 131 -0.64 2.60 -12.85
C VAL A 131 0.51 1.67 -13.20
N LEU A 132 1.50 2.14 -13.96
CA LEU A 132 2.69 1.34 -14.27
C LEU A 132 3.48 0.98 -13.00
N PHE A 133 3.56 1.89 -12.04
CA PHE A 133 4.18 1.65 -10.74
C PHE A 133 3.44 0.56 -9.94
N LEU A 134 2.11 0.59 -9.93
CA LEU A 134 1.27 -0.45 -9.32
C LEU A 134 1.51 -1.80 -9.99
N LEU A 135 1.45 -1.86 -11.32
CA LEU A 135 1.67 -3.08 -12.09
C LEU A 135 3.07 -3.65 -11.84
N ARG A 136 4.09 -2.81 -11.81
CA ARG A 136 5.46 -3.22 -11.46
C ARG A 136 5.52 -3.88 -10.08
N GLY A 137 4.84 -3.30 -9.09
CA GLY A 137 4.74 -3.87 -7.75
C GLY A 137 4.08 -5.26 -7.76
N ILE A 138 2.95 -5.39 -8.45
CA ILE A 138 2.21 -6.65 -8.58
C ILE A 138 3.08 -7.73 -9.23
N PHE A 139 3.66 -7.45 -10.39
CA PHE A 139 4.50 -8.44 -11.10
C PHE A 139 5.78 -8.78 -10.33
N SER A 140 6.34 -7.83 -9.55
CA SER A 140 7.47 -8.12 -8.67
C SER A 140 7.11 -9.12 -7.57
N ILE A 141 5.91 -9.00 -6.99
CA ILE A 141 5.40 -9.95 -5.99
C ILE A 141 5.14 -11.32 -6.63
N LEU A 142 4.45 -11.34 -7.78
CA LEU A 142 4.16 -12.58 -8.51
C LEU A 142 5.45 -13.31 -8.94
N TYR A 143 6.46 -12.57 -9.37
CA TYR A 143 7.77 -13.15 -9.70
C TYR A 143 8.41 -13.81 -8.47
N LYS A 144 8.37 -13.15 -7.31
CA LYS A 144 8.89 -13.72 -6.06
C LYS A 144 8.13 -14.96 -5.60
N ILE A 145 6.82 -15.00 -5.79
CA ILE A 145 6.01 -16.19 -5.51
C ILE A 145 6.44 -17.33 -6.44
N ALA A 146 6.58 -17.06 -7.76
CA ALA A 146 7.01 -18.06 -8.73
C ALA A 146 8.44 -18.56 -8.47
N GLU A 147 9.34 -17.73 -7.91
CA GLU A 147 10.66 -18.18 -7.43
C GLU A 147 10.52 -19.19 -6.28
N LEU A 148 9.65 -18.93 -5.31
CA LEU A 148 9.43 -19.81 -4.16
C LEU A 148 8.72 -21.12 -4.55
N GLU A 149 7.88 -21.08 -5.58
CA GLU A 149 7.18 -22.25 -6.14
C GLU A 149 8.02 -23.04 -7.14
N GLU A 150 9.23 -22.56 -7.47
CA GLU A 150 10.13 -23.13 -8.49
C GLU A 150 9.47 -23.23 -9.89
N ASP A 151 8.47 -22.37 -10.18
CA ASP A 151 7.75 -22.35 -11.44
C ASP A 151 8.47 -21.48 -12.48
N SER A 152 9.38 -22.10 -13.23
CA SER A 152 10.21 -21.42 -14.24
C SER A 152 9.39 -20.75 -15.34
N ALA A 153 8.24 -21.30 -15.71
CA ALA A 153 7.38 -20.73 -16.76
C ALA A 153 6.76 -19.41 -16.30
N LYS A 154 6.23 -19.37 -15.07
CA LYS A 154 5.71 -18.13 -14.47
C LYS A 154 6.82 -17.11 -14.23
N GLN A 155 8.01 -17.54 -13.77
CA GLN A 155 9.15 -16.64 -13.60
C GLN A 155 9.49 -15.93 -14.92
N GLN A 156 9.59 -16.67 -16.01
CA GLN A 156 9.89 -16.08 -17.33
C GLN A 156 8.79 -15.10 -17.77
N LEU A 157 7.51 -15.49 -17.64
CA LEU A 157 6.38 -14.64 -17.99
C LEU A 157 6.40 -13.32 -17.20
N TYR A 158 6.57 -13.39 -15.89
CA TYR A 158 6.55 -12.18 -15.05
C TYR A 158 7.78 -11.30 -15.27
N LYS A 159 8.94 -11.89 -15.57
CA LYS A 159 10.14 -11.17 -15.94
C LYS A 159 9.93 -10.33 -17.20
N GLU A 160 9.34 -10.92 -18.24
CA GLU A 160 9.01 -10.22 -19.50
C GLU A 160 8.05 -9.05 -19.25
N GLN A 161 7.04 -9.22 -18.39
CA GLN A 161 6.15 -8.11 -18.02
C GLN A 161 6.90 -7.00 -17.27
N LEU A 162 7.80 -7.34 -16.35
CA LEU A 162 8.60 -6.36 -15.63
C LEU A 162 9.54 -5.57 -16.56
N GLU A 163 10.15 -6.23 -17.55
CA GLU A 163 10.99 -5.59 -18.56
C GLU A 163 10.16 -4.62 -19.44
N LYS A 164 8.97 -5.04 -19.87
CA LYS A 164 8.05 -4.19 -20.63
C LYS A 164 7.65 -2.95 -19.84
N ILE A 165 7.17 -3.12 -18.61
CA ILE A 165 6.80 -2.02 -17.73
C ILE A 165 7.99 -1.09 -17.47
N GLY A 166 9.18 -1.64 -17.24
CA GLY A 166 10.39 -0.86 -17.06
C GLY A 166 10.76 -0.01 -18.28
N ASN A 167 10.51 -0.52 -19.49
CA ASN A 167 10.72 0.23 -20.73
C ASN A 167 9.67 1.33 -20.92
N ASP A 168 8.42 1.07 -20.58
CA ASP A 168 7.34 2.04 -20.67
C ASP A 168 7.55 3.19 -19.68
N LEU A 169 7.93 2.90 -18.43
CA LEU A 169 8.31 3.89 -17.42
C LEU A 169 9.48 4.79 -17.85
N LYS A 170 10.42 4.27 -18.66
CA LYS A 170 11.52 5.08 -19.20
C LYS A 170 11.10 6.00 -20.35
N LYS A 171 10.08 5.58 -21.12
CA LYS A 171 9.56 6.35 -22.26
C LYS A 171 8.67 7.50 -21.84
N GLU A 172 7.97 7.34 -20.71
CA GLU A 172 7.18 8.43 -20.15
C GLU A 172 8.13 9.58 -19.79
N LYS A 173 8.20 10.57 -20.68
CA LYS A 173 8.77 11.85 -20.32
C LYS A 173 7.95 12.37 -19.15
N ARG A 174 8.59 12.52 -17.99
CA ARG A 174 8.04 13.34 -16.92
C ARG A 174 7.75 14.69 -17.56
N THR A 175 6.50 14.93 -17.91
CA THR A 175 6.06 16.28 -18.21
C THR A 175 6.39 17.06 -16.95
N GLU A 176 7.27 18.05 -17.09
CA GLU A 176 7.53 19.06 -16.09
C GLU A 176 6.23 19.88 -15.93
N SER A 177 5.23 19.29 -15.28
CA SER A 177 4.22 20.09 -14.64
C SER A 177 4.98 20.80 -13.54
N GLY A 178 4.96 22.13 -13.50
CA GLY A 178 5.70 22.92 -12.52
C GLY A 178 5.23 22.74 -11.08
N ALA A 179 4.39 21.72 -10.82
CA ALA A 179 4.03 21.25 -9.50
C ALA A 179 5.21 20.47 -8.92
N THR A 180 5.74 20.96 -7.81
CA THR A 180 6.74 20.22 -7.04
C THR A 180 6.10 19.01 -6.37
N VAL A 181 6.91 18.01 -6.00
CA VAL A 181 6.43 16.86 -5.19
C VAL A 181 5.72 17.36 -3.94
N MET A 182 6.12 18.51 -3.37
CA MET A 182 5.46 19.15 -2.22
C MET A 182 4.05 19.64 -2.56
N ASP A 183 3.82 20.22 -3.72
CA ASP A 183 2.48 20.66 -4.15
C ASP A 183 1.52 19.48 -4.28
N MET A 184 2.04 18.30 -4.63
CA MET A 184 1.27 17.06 -4.70
C MET A 184 0.93 16.48 -3.33
N TYR A 185 1.73 16.75 -2.30
CA TYR A 185 1.50 16.29 -0.93
C TYR A 185 0.78 17.32 -0.06
N GLN A 186 0.75 18.59 -0.45
CA GLN A 186 0.17 19.69 0.32
C GLN A 186 -1.28 19.46 0.77
N PRO A 187 -2.18 18.84 -0.04
CA PRO A 187 -3.52 18.49 0.42
C PRO A 187 -3.57 17.45 1.56
N TYR A 188 -2.44 16.79 1.85
CA TYR A 188 -2.32 15.71 2.84
C TYR A 188 -1.50 16.10 4.06
N LEU A 189 -0.92 17.29 4.06
CA LEU A 189 -0.27 17.87 5.23
C LEU A 189 -1.32 18.56 6.10
N PRO A 190 -1.21 18.45 7.45
CA PRO A 190 -2.14 19.09 8.38
C PRO A 190 -2.09 20.62 8.29
#